data_d56680dcafffe9cdc35e2177935f1097
#
_entry.id   d56680dcafffe9cdc35e2177935f1097
#
_cell.length_a   1.000
_cell.length_b   1.000
_cell.length_c   1.000
_cell.angle_alpha   90.00
_cell.angle_beta   90.00
_cell.angle_gamma   90.00
#
_symmetry.space_group_name_H-M   'P 1'
#
loop_
_entity.id
_entity.type
_entity.pdbx_description
1 polymer ?
#
loop_
_entity_poly.entity_id
_entity_poly.type
_entity_poly.pdbx_seq_one_letter_code
_entity_poly.pdbx_strand_id
1 'polypeptide(L)'
;MGSLQKILPEAVSEAVEEAFLGKLQAKIFAGANNLVLAIRAVQAAYGDAGVETIRRAFAESWAETGKEMAKESADNPLRSLCSTLEQTCMGSHEWIKLEDSATRQAYRFTRCMWAEAFRELNAEDIGFWVLCQGDASLASSFNPLIGFSRTKTLMMGDDCCDHVCYLKTQ
;
A
#
# COMPACT_ATOMS: atom_id res chain seq x y z
N MET A 1 6.82 -4.72 14.03
CA MET A 1 8.09 -4.11 13.55
C MET A 1 8.54 -4.85 12.31
N GLY A 2 8.30 -4.25 11.15
CA GLY A 2 8.89 -4.70 9.88
C GLY A 2 10.26 -4.04 9.71
N SER A 3 11.21 -4.39 10.57
CA SER A 3 12.58 -3.90 10.49
C SER A 3 13.34 -4.66 9.39
N LEU A 4 14.18 -3.96 8.63
CA LEU A 4 15.16 -4.54 7.69
C LEU A 4 16.05 -5.60 8.36
N GLN A 5 16.20 -5.57 9.69
CA GLN A 5 16.89 -6.59 10.49
C GLN A 5 16.35 -8.01 10.28
N LYS A 6 15.11 -8.19 9.78
CA LYS A 6 14.56 -9.52 9.45
C LYS A 6 15.07 -10.09 8.14
N ILE A 7 15.67 -9.27 7.28
CA ILE A 7 16.09 -9.67 5.92
C ILE A 7 17.60 -9.70 5.78
N LEU A 8 18.32 -8.90 6.54
CA LEU A 8 19.77 -8.79 6.43
C LEU A 8 20.45 -9.62 7.52
N PRO A 9 21.50 -10.40 7.16
CA PRO A 9 22.31 -11.09 8.16
C PRO A 9 22.89 -10.09 9.18
N GLU A 10 23.17 -10.59 10.39
CA GLU A 10 23.74 -9.85 11.52
C GLU A 10 24.72 -8.76 11.11
N ALA A 11 24.50 -7.53 11.59
CA ALA A 11 25.38 -6.36 11.47
C ALA A 11 25.22 -5.45 10.25
N VAL A 12 23.98 -5.15 9.82
CA VAL A 12 23.81 -3.84 9.20
C VAL A 12 23.90 -2.81 10.32
N SER A 13 24.94 -1.95 10.29
CA SER A 13 25.08 -0.92 11.30
C SER A 13 23.85 0.01 11.26
N GLU A 14 23.42 0.50 12.41
CA GLU A 14 22.31 1.46 12.53
C GLU A 14 22.42 2.63 11.53
N ALA A 15 23.64 3.09 11.27
CA ALA A 15 23.94 4.13 10.27
C ALA A 15 23.60 3.72 8.83
N VAL A 16 23.77 2.43 8.47
CA VAL A 16 23.41 1.94 7.12
C VAL A 16 21.90 1.80 6.98
N GLU A 17 21.22 1.36 8.02
CA GLU A 17 19.75 1.29 8.04
C GLU A 17 19.14 2.69 7.94
N GLU A 18 19.63 3.65 8.72
CA GLU A 18 19.20 5.04 8.67
C GLU A 18 19.43 5.67 7.28
N ALA A 19 20.61 5.47 6.69
CA ALA A 19 20.93 5.95 5.36
C ALA A 19 20.04 5.32 4.27
N PHE A 20 19.71 4.04 4.40
CA PHE A 20 18.80 3.34 3.50
C PHE A 20 17.39 3.89 3.60
N LEU A 21 16.86 4.01 4.83
CA LEU A 21 15.52 4.54 5.08
C LEU A 21 15.39 6.00 4.60
N GLY A 22 16.41 6.83 4.81
CA GLY A 22 16.43 8.19 4.30
C GLY A 22 16.38 8.27 2.78
N LYS A 23 17.12 7.40 2.08
CA LYS A 23 17.06 7.30 0.61
C LYS A 23 15.71 6.79 0.11
N LEU A 24 15.11 5.82 0.81
CA LEU A 24 13.79 5.28 0.48
C LEU A 24 12.73 6.38 0.64
N GLN A 25 12.75 7.11 1.75
CA GLN A 25 11.85 8.23 2.02
C GLN A 25 11.95 9.32 0.93
N ALA A 26 13.18 9.71 0.57
CA ALA A 26 13.40 10.68 -0.50
C ALA A 26 12.86 10.21 -1.86
N LYS A 27 13.02 8.93 -2.19
CA LYS A 27 12.46 8.32 -3.40
C LYS A 27 10.93 8.32 -3.41
N ILE A 28 10.31 7.97 -2.28
CA ILE A 28 8.86 7.97 -2.10
C ILE A 28 8.33 9.39 -2.24
N PHE A 29 8.96 10.37 -1.59
CA PHE A 29 8.57 11.76 -1.70
C PHE A 29 8.66 12.28 -3.15
N ALA A 30 9.76 11.99 -3.85
CA ALA A 30 9.90 12.37 -5.25
C ALA A 30 8.85 11.73 -6.16
N GLY A 31 8.52 10.46 -5.92
CA GLY A 31 7.44 9.76 -6.62
C GLY A 31 6.07 10.37 -6.37
N ALA A 32 5.73 10.63 -5.11
CA ALA A 32 4.50 11.30 -4.72
C ALA A 32 4.38 12.70 -5.34
N ASN A 33 5.45 13.49 -5.27
CA ASN A 33 5.49 14.84 -5.86
C ASN A 33 5.24 14.83 -7.37
N ASN A 34 5.87 13.91 -8.11
CA ASN A 34 5.66 13.78 -9.55
C ASN A 34 4.21 13.40 -9.88
N LEU A 35 3.60 12.49 -9.12
CA LEU A 35 2.19 12.12 -9.28
C LEU A 35 1.27 13.33 -9.01
N VAL A 36 1.48 14.04 -7.92
CA VAL A 36 0.68 15.23 -7.56
C VAL A 36 0.78 16.31 -8.63
N LEU A 37 1.99 16.61 -9.11
CA LEU A 37 2.21 17.59 -10.18
C LEU A 37 1.49 17.20 -11.47
N ALA A 38 1.61 15.93 -11.90
CA ALA A 38 0.97 15.45 -13.12
C ALA A 38 -0.56 15.49 -13.00
N ILE A 39 -1.12 15.03 -11.87
CA ILE A 39 -2.56 14.98 -11.64
C ILE A 39 -3.14 16.39 -11.56
N ARG A 40 -2.50 17.32 -10.86
CA ARG A 40 -2.93 18.72 -10.78
C ARG A 40 -2.85 19.42 -12.14
N ALA A 41 -1.82 19.12 -12.96
CA ALA A 41 -1.72 19.65 -14.33
C ALA A 41 -2.87 19.14 -15.23
N VAL A 42 -3.22 17.84 -15.11
CA VAL A 42 -4.38 17.27 -15.83
C VAL A 42 -5.68 17.89 -15.33
N GLN A 43 -5.85 18.07 -14.03
CA GLN A 43 -7.01 18.73 -13.46
C GLN A 43 -7.16 20.18 -13.96
N ALA A 44 -6.07 20.93 -14.02
CA ALA A 44 -6.08 22.30 -14.52
C ALA A 44 -6.44 22.39 -16.01
N ALA A 45 -6.00 21.41 -16.82
CA ALA A 45 -6.22 21.40 -18.26
C ALA A 45 -7.57 20.80 -18.67
N TYR A 46 -8.07 19.79 -17.96
CA TYR A 46 -9.21 18.96 -18.38
C TYR A 46 -10.30 18.82 -17.30
N GLY A 47 -10.13 19.49 -16.14
CA GLY A 47 -11.07 19.42 -15.03
C GLY A 47 -11.24 18.01 -14.44
N ASP A 48 -12.37 17.79 -13.77
CA ASP A 48 -12.65 16.53 -13.06
C ASP A 48 -12.76 15.31 -13.99
N ALA A 49 -13.14 15.51 -15.25
CA ALA A 49 -13.19 14.42 -16.23
C ALA A 49 -11.79 13.85 -16.53
N GLY A 50 -10.77 14.71 -16.56
CA GLY A 50 -9.38 14.28 -16.70
C GLY A 50 -8.88 13.50 -15.49
N VAL A 51 -9.20 13.98 -14.29
CA VAL A 51 -8.86 13.31 -13.03
C VAL A 51 -9.54 11.94 -12.93
N GLU A 52 -10.83 11.83 -13.29
CA GLU A 52 -11.56 10.56 -13.27
C GLU A 52 -10.99 9.54 -14.26
N THR A 53 -10.48 10.01 -15.40
CA THR A 53 -9.76 9.13 -16.34
C THR A 53 -8.50 8.53 -15.73
N ILE A 54 -7.72 9.34 -15.01
CA ILE A 54 -6.52 8.85 -14.29
C ILE A 54 -6.92 7.90 -13.16
N ARG A 55 -7.94 8.25 -12.38
CA ARG A 55 -8.43 7.42 -11.27
C ARG A 55 -8.81 6.02 -11.75
N ARG A 56 -9.55 5.92 -12.86
CA ARG A 56 -9.91 4.65 -13.49
C ARG A 56 -8.67 3.86 -13.92
N ALA A 57 -7.70 4.50 -14.55
CA ALA A 57 -6.46 3.84 -14.97
C ALA A 57 -5.68 3.27 -13.76
N PHE A 58 -5.64 3.96 -12.64
CA PHE A 58 -5.05 3.42 -11.40
C PHE A 58 -5.83 2.24 -10.85
N ALA A 59 -7.17 2.29 -10.84
CA ALA A 59 -8.00 1.18 -10.38
C ALA A 59 -7.80 -0.08 -11.26
N GLU A 60 -7.71 0.09 -12.58
CA GLU A 60 -7.40 -0.99 -13.52
C GLU A 60 -5.99 -1.56 -13.30
N SER A 61 -5.00 -0.69 -13.06
CA SER A 61 -3.62 -1.10 -12.75
C SER A 61 -3.52 -1.93 -11.47
N TRP A 62 -4.25 -1.53 -10.41
CA TRP A 62 -4.30 -2.32 -9.17
C TRP A 62 -4.93 -3.69 -9.35
N ALA A 63 -6.00 -3.77 -10.15
CA ALA A 63 -6.62 -5.05 -10.50
C ALA A 63 -5.66 -5.94 -11.31
N GLU A 64 -4.92 -5.37 -12.25
CA GLU A 64 -3.94 -6.14 -13.03
C GLU A 64 -2.78 -6.63 -12.15
N THR A 65 -2.28 -5.76 -11.25
CA THR A 65 -1.27 -6.16 -10.25
C THR A 65 -1.74 -7.37 -9.42
N GLY A 66 -3.00 -7.37 -8.96
CA GLY A 66 -3.56 -8.51 -8.24
C GLY A 66 -3.54 -9.80 -9.04
N LYS A 67 -3.91 -9.75 -10.32
CA LYS A 67 -3.86 -10.91 -11.22
C LYS A 67 -2.44 -11.42 -11.46
N GLU A 68 -1.46 -10.52 -11.64
CA GLU A 68 -0.05 -10.92 -11.80
C GLU A 68 0.48 -11.60 -10.54
N MET A 69 0.23 -11.02 -9.36
CA MET A 69 0.62 -11.63 -8.09
C MET A 69 0.00 -13.03 -7.89
N ALA A 70 -1.22 -13.25 -8.38
CA ALA A 70 -1.90 -14.54 -8.27
C ALA A 70 -1.18 -15.67 -9.03
N LYS A 71 -0.44 -15.36 -10.10
CA LYS A 71 0.30 -16.36 -10.89
C LYS A 71 1.41 -17.05 -10.09
N GLU A 72 1.93 -16.39 -9.08
CA GLU A 72 3.00 -16.88 -8.20
C GLU A 72 2.45 -17.41 -6.86
N SER A 73 1.11 -17.53 -6.73
CA SER A 73 0.46 -17.91 -5.48
C SER A 73 0.64 -19.39 -5.16
N ALA A 74 0.98 -19.68 -3.90
CA ALA A 74 1.03 -21.03 -3.33
C ALA A 74 -0.36 -21.54 -2.90
N ASP A 75 -0.40 -22.72 -2.26
CA ASP A 75 -1.65 -23.44 -1.88
C ASP A 75 -2.65 -22.66 -1.01
N ASN A 76 -2.18 -21.70 -0.20
CA ASN A 76 -3.07 -20.83 0.59
C ASN A 76 -3.07 -19.41 0.00
N PRO A 77 -4.07 -19.05 -0.82
CA PRO A 77 -4.10 -17.77 -1.52
C PRO A 77 -4.15 -16.56 -0.58
N LEU A 78 -4.84 -16.64 0.58
CA LEU A 78 -4.88 -15.54 1.54
C LEU A 78 -3.50 -15.28 2.17
N ARG A 79 -2.84 -16.35 2.60
CA ARG A 79 -1.50 -16.24 3.19
C ARG A 79 -0.47 -15.76 2.16
N SER A 80 -0.56 -16.25 0.93
CA SER A 80 0.30 -15.84 -0.18
C SER A 80 0.17 -14.35 -0.49
N LEU A 81 -1.07 -13.85 -0.64
CA LEU A 81 -1.35 -12.42 -0.83
C LEU A 81 -0.75 -11.59 0.31
N CYS A 82 -1.07 -11.93 1.56
CA CYS A 82 -0.63 -11.16 2.71
C CYS A 82 0.91 -11.16 2.86
N SER A 83 1.57 -12.28 2.61
CA SER A 83 3.04 -12.36 2.62
C SER A 83 3.67 -11.46 1.57
N THR A 84 3.13 -11.41 0.36
CA THR A 84 3.62 -10.52 -0.71
C THR A 84 3.39 -9.06 -0.35
N LEU A 85 2.24 -8.71 0.22
CA LEU A 85 1.97 -7.36 0.70
C LEU A 85 2.92 -6.94 1.82
N GLU A 86 3.20 -7.83 2.78
CA GLU A 86 4.17 -7.57 3.84
C GLU A 86 5.57 -7.28 3.26
N GLN A 87 6.01 -8.06 2.26
CA GLN A 87 7.29 -7.82 1.59
C GLN A 87 7.32 -6.47 0.87
N THR A 88 6.25 -6.11 0.19
CA THR A 88 6.12 -4.83 -0.52
C THR A 88 6.13 -3.63 0.42
N CYS A 89 5.54 -3.78 1.61
CA CYS A 89 5.48 -2.74 2.64
C CYS A 89 6.79 -2.57 3.42
N MET A 90 7.72 -3.51 3.28
CA MET A 90 8.96 -3.54 4.07
C MET A 90 9.81 -2.29 3.89
N GLY A 91 10.25 -1.70 5.00
CA GLY A 91 11.03 -0.46 5.03
C GLY A 91 10.21 0.82 4.84
N SER A 92 9.08 0.79 4.12
CA SER A 92 8.23 1.97 3.89
C SER A 92 7.06 2.08 4.87
N HIS A 93 6.76 1.00 5.59
CA HIS A 93 5.66 0.94 6.57
C HIS A 93 6.11 0.29 7.87
N GLU A 94 5.44 0.68 8.96
CA GLU A 94 5.50 -0.03 10.23
C GLU A 94 4.12 -0.62 10.54
N TRP A 95 4.07 -1.87 10.99
CA TRP A 95 2.80 -2.55 11.31
C TRP A 95 2.95 -3.59 12.42
N ILE A 96 1.81 -3.91 13.01
CA ILE A 96 1.63 -5.03 13.93
C ILE A 96 0.61 -5.96 13.28
N LYS A 97 0.93 -7.24 13.20
CA LYS A 97 -0.04 -8.26 12.81
C LYS A 97 -0.89 -8.61 14.05
N LEU A 98 -2.19 -8.35 13.98
CA LEU A 98 -3.15 -8.56 15.06
C LEU A 98 -3.77 -9.95 15.00
N GLU A 99 -3.91 -10.52 13.79
CA GLU A 99 -4.44 -11.85 13.55
C GLU A 99 -3.71 -12.49 12.36
N ASP A 100 -3.36 -13.78 12.49
CA ASP A 100 -2.72 -14.59 11.44
C ASP A 100 -3.37 -15.97 11.43
N SER A 101 -4.59 -16.05 10.92
CA SER A 101 -5.30 -17.31 10.72
C SER A 101 -5.30 -17.74 9.25
N ALA A 102 -5.72 -18.97 8.98
CA ALA A 102 -5.83 -19.48 7.61
C ALA A 102 -6.94 -18.77 6.80
N THR A 103 -7.92 -18.17 7.49
CA THR A 103 -9.10 -17.55 6.87
C THR A 103 -9.20 -16.06 7.10
N ARG A 104 -8.36 -15.47 7.96
CA ARG A 104 -8.37 -14.05 8.27
C ARG A 104 -7.01 -13.58 8.74
N GLN A 105 -6.54 -12.48 8.18
CA GLN A 105 -5.33 -11.80 8.61
C GLN A 105 -5.65 -10.31 8.83
N ALA A 106 -5.26 -9.79 9.99
CA ALA A 106 -5.53 -8.43 10.38
C ALA A 106 -4.24 -7.71 10.78
N TYR A 107 -4.13 -6.46 10.35
CA TYR A 107 -2.96 -5.61 10.55
C TYR A 107 -3.36 -4.24 11.10
N ARG A 108 -2.50 -3.68 11.93
CA ARG A 108 -2.52 -2.28 12.30
C ARG A 108 -1.23 -1.64 11.81
N PHE A 109 -1.32 -0.84 10.76
CA PHE A 109 -0.21 -0.03 10.28
C PHE A 109 -0.16 1.27 11.10
N THR A 110 1.00 1.53 11.68
CA THR A 110 1.24 2.71 12.54
C THR A 110 2.06 3.78 11.85
N ARG A 111 2.74 3.45 10.75
CA ARG A 111 3.49 4.36 9.91
C ARG A 111 3.34 4.00 8.43
N CYS A 112 3.31 5.01 7.57
CA CYS A 112 3.31 4.88 6.11
C CYS A 112 4.06 6.07 5.51
N MET A 113 5.24 5.84 4.91
CA MET A 113 6.03 6.90 4.27
C MET A 113 5.30 7.57 3.10
N TRP A 114 4.41 6.84 2.41
CA TRP A 114 3.57 7.43 1.37
C TRP A 114 2.57 8.41 1.95
N ALA A 115 1.92 8.07 3.07
CA ALA A 115 1.01 9.00 3.75
C ALA A 115 1.74 10.24 4.25
N GLU A 116 2.97 10.09 4.78
CA GLU A 116 3.83 11.21 5.16
C GLU A 116 4.10 12.12 3.96
N ALA A 117 4.51 11.55 2.82
CA ALA A 117 4.84 12.31 1.60
C ALA A 117 3.63 13.05 1.02
N PHE A 118 2.48 12.39 0.87
CA PHE A 118 1.27 13.05 0.33
C PHE A 118 0.73 14.12 1.27
N ARG A 119 0.86 13.94 2.58
CA ARG A 119 0.47 14.93 3.58
C ARG A 119 1.36 16.17 3.52
N GLU A 120 2.68 16.01 3.37
CA GLU A 120 3.63 17.11 3.19
C GLU A 120 3.32 17.93 1.91
N LEU A 121 2.77 17.27 0.89
CA LEU A 121 2.34 17.89 -0.36
C LEU A 121 0.92 18.48 -0.32
N ASN A 122 0.20 18.37 0.80
CA ASN A 122 -1.22 18.71 0.93
C ASN A 122 -2.05 18.06 -0.18
N ALA A 123 -1.90 16.76 -0.35
CA ALA A 123 -2.49 15.97 -1.44
C ALA A 123 -2.95 14.59 -0.98
N GLU A 124 -3.44 14.50 0.27
CA GLU A 124 -3.91 13.26 0.91
C GLU A 124 -5.05 12.61 0.13
N ASP A 125 -5.94 13.44 -0.44
CA ASP A 125 -7.03 13.00 -1.31
C ASP A 125 -6.49 12.27 -2.55
N ILE A 126 -5.46 12.83 -3.19
CA ILE A 126 -4.78 12.18 -4.34
C ILE A 126 -4.11 10.89 -3.88
N GLY A 127 -3.35 10.93 -2.77
CA GLY A 127 -2.68 9.75 -2.22
C GLY A 127 -3.66 8.63 -1.89
N PHE A 128 -4.83 8.97 -1.36
CA PHE A 128 -5.84 7.99 -1.00
C PHE A 128 -6.36 7.21 -2.21
N TRP A 129 -6.77 7.88 -3.29
CA TRP A 129 -7.32 7.17 -4.44
C TRP A 129 -6.25 6.55 -5.35
N VAL A 130 -5.02 7.09 -5.39
CA VAL A 130 -3.91 6.51 -6.14
C VAL A 130 -3.42 5.20 -5.51
N LEU A 131 -3.26 5.19 -4.18
CA LEU A 131 -2.62 4.08 -3.45
C LEU A 131 -3.65 3.27 -2.64
N CYS A 132 -4.32 3.92 -1.69
CA CYS A 132 -5.10 3.21 -0.69
C CYS A 132 -6.39 2.60 -1.25
N GLN A 133 -7.05 3.26 -2.19
CA GLN A 133 -8.32 2.78 -2.75
C GLN A 133 -8.16 1.50 -3.58
N GLY A 134 -6.94 1.20 -4.04
CA GLY A 134 -6.63 0.02 -4.83
C GLY A 134 -6.58 -1.29 -4.05
N ASP A 135 -6.43 -1.27 -2.73
CA ASP A 135 -6.24 -2.48 -1.91
C ASP A 135 -7.35 -3.53 -2.09
N ALA A 136 -8.60 -3.10 -2.09
CA ALA A 136 -9.75 -4.00 -2.28
C ALA A 136 -9.81 -4.60 -3.69
N SER A 137 -9.45 -3.82 -4.71
CA SER A 137 -9.39 -4.25 -6.10
C SER A 137 -8.27 -5.26 -6.31
N LEU A 138 -7.09 -4.98 -5.77
CA LEU A 138 -5.95 -5.89 -5.78
C LEU A 138 -6.30 -7.23 -5.12
N ALA A 139 -6.86 -7.21 -3.91
CA ALA A 139 -7.21 -8.43 -3.17
C ALA A 139 -8.24 -9.29 -3.91
N SER A 140 -9.32 -8.68 -4.44
CA SER A 140 -10.36 -9.41 -5.17
C SER A 140 -9.91 -9.90 -6.55
N SER A 141 -8.97 -9.21 -7.19
CA SER A 141 -8.39 -9.62 -8.48
C SER A 141 -7.31 -10.69 -8.30
N PHE A 142 -6.63 -10.71 -7.17
CA PHE A 142 -5.74 -11.79 -6.78
C PHE A 142 -6.52 -13.10 -6.59
N ASN A 143 -7.61 -13.05 -5.84
CA ASN A 143 -8.53 -14.18 -5.69
C ASN A 143 -9.93 -13.66 -5.33
N PRO A 144 -10.99 -13.96 -6.11
CA PRO A 144 -12.34 -13.47 -5.87
C PRO A 144 -12.94 -13.90 -4.53
N LEU A 145 -12.42 -14.95 -3.91
CA LEU A 145 -12.81 -15.41 -2.58
C LEU A 145 -12.16 -14.60 -1.45
N ILE A 146 -11.20 -13.75 -1.74
CA ILE A 146 -10.60 -12.86 -0.74
C ILE A 146 -11.39 -11.56 -0.66
N GLY A 147 -11.78 -11.19 0.55
CA GLY A 147 -12.30 -9.87 0.90
C GLY A 147 -11.23 -9.01 1.57
N PHE A 148 -11.36 -7.71 1.39
CA PHE A 148 -10.56 -6.70 2.07
C PHE A 148 -11.48 -5.69 2.76
N SER A 149 -11.15 -5.30 3.97
CA SER A 149 -11.80 -4.18 4.67
C SER A 149 -10.79 -3.30 5.37
N ARG A 150 -11.09 -2.01 5.40
CA ARG A 150 -10.36 -0.98 6.12
C ARG A 150 -11.34 0.13 6.49
N THR A 151 -11.33 0.57 7.74
CA THR A 151 -12.18 1.67 8.23
C THR A 151 -11.38 2.91 8.58
N LYS A 152 -10.07 2.76 8.80
CA LYS A 152 -9.13 3.83 9.14
C LYS A 152 -7.96 3.86 8.16
N THR A 153 -7.45 5.05 7.87
CA THR A 153 -6.25 5.20 7.05
C THR A 153 -5.40 6.39 7.48
N LEU A 154 -4.11 6.12 7.67
CA LEU A 154 -3.08 7.13 7.93
C LEU A 154 -3.07 8.23 6.86
N MET A 155 -3.40 7.89 5.61
CA MET A 155 -3.46 8.83 4.50
C MET A 155 -4.46 9.96 4.73
N MET A 156 -5.62 9.64 5.34
CA MET A 156 -6.68 10.61 5.63
C MET A 156 -6.61 11.19 7.04
N GLY A 157 -5.52 10.90 7.78
CA GLY A 157 -5.25 11.49 9.09
C GLY A 157 -5.71 10.66 10.28
N ASP A 158 -6.15 9.41 10.08
CA ASP A 158 -6.42 8.51 11.20
C ASP A 158 -5.13 8.11 11.94
N ASP A 159 -5.26 7.55 13.12
CA ASP A 159 -4.16 7.09 13.97
C ASP A 159 -3.46 5.81 13.46
N CYS A 160 -4.10 5.11 12.55
CA CYS A 160 -3.57 3.88 11.93
C CYS A 160 -4.30 3.56 10.62
N CYS A 161 -3.79 2.54 9.88
CA CYS A 161 -4.63 1.80 8.94
C CYS A 161 -4.96 0.43 9.54
N ASP A 162 -6.24 0.06 9.52
CA ASP A 162 -6.79 -1.19 10.05
C ASP A 162 -7.11 -2.18 8.92
N HIS A 163 -6.08 -2.75 8.30
CA HIS A 163 -6.25 -3.66 7.18
C HIS A 163 -6.70 -5.06 7.63
N VAL A 164 -7.74 -5.57 7.01
CA VAL A 164 -8.20 -6.94 7.20
C VAL A 164 -8.40 -7.62 5.86
N CYS A 165 -7.65 -8.68 5.61
CA CYS A 165 -7.87 -9.61 4.50
C CYS A 165 -8.54 -10.88 5.05
N TYR A 166 -9.59 -11.38 4.38
CA TYR A 166 -10.35 -12.53 4.85
C TYR A 166 -10.91 -13.37 3.70
N LEU A 167 -11.14 -14.66 3.94
CA LEU A 167 -11.88 -15.49 3.01
C LEU A 167 -13.39 -15.22 3.18
N LYS A 168 -14.06 -14.92 2.08
CA LYS A 168 -15.51 -14.76 2.04
C LYS A 168 -16.17 -16.11 2.35
N THR A 169 -17.15 -16.13 3.22
CA THR A 169 -18.03 -17.28 3.41
C THR A 169 -18.90 -17.46 2.18
N GLN A 170 -18.95 -18.70 1.69
CA GLN A 170 -19.91 -19.09 0.63
C GLN A 170 -21.33 -19.07 1.15
#